data_09db93c7b53b7e8ddc24aa6bf785d42a
#
_entry.id   09db93c7b53b7e8ddc24aa6bf785d42a
#
_cell.length_a   1.000
_cell.length_b   1.000
_cell.length_c   1.000
_cell.angle_alpha   90.00
_cell.angle_beta   90.00
_cell.angle_gamma   90.00
#
_symmetry.space_group_name_H-M   'P 1'
#
loop_
_entity.id
_entity.type
_entity.pdbx_description
1 polymer ?
#
loop_
_entity_poly.entity_id
_entity_poly.type
_entity_poly.pdbx_seq_one_letter_code
_entity_poly.pdbx_strand_id
1 'polypeptide(L)'
;MKRIHVKGNTWVLEGPQLVGLYQIDESTCLLLDPGSTKLQGEIEAALAQAGLTPVGVLCTHMHYDHHESTRYFRETYGAQTCLPQLEADIVRSEESLKNHLFNFTMGMIRTIPRLQNLVCPVDRVIAFGETELVFCGVPLQVVRTPGHAPDHVCFITPDNVCFAGDVLMTEDVLAGAMVPFVFDMADDLKSKEIVAGLSCD
;
A
#
# COMPACT_ATOMS: atom_id res chain seq x y z
N MET A 1 -9.70 -2.32 -14.79
CA MET A 1 -8.89 -3.43 -14.21
C MET A 1 -9.72 -4.72 -14.15
N LYS A 2 -9.10 -5.89 -14.27
CA LYS A 2 -9.77 -7.20 -14.15
C LYS A 2 -9.65 -7.70 -12.71
N ARG A 3 -10.77 -8.13 -12.10
CA ARG A 3 -10.77 -8.76 -10.78
C ARG A 3 -10.40 -10.23 -10.88
N ILE A 4 -9.34 -10.66 -10.22
CA ILE A 4 -8.85 -12.03 -10.19
C ILE A 4 -8.96 -12.58 -8.78
N HIS A 5 -9.61 -13.74 -8.64
CA HIS A 5 -9.68 -14.45 -7.37
C HIS A 5 -8.35 -15.12 -7.06
N VAL A 6 -7.82 -14.87 -5.87
CA VAL A 6 -6.61 -15.52 -5.37
C VAL A 6 -7.00 -16.70 -4.46
N LYS A 7 -7.63 -16.39 -3.32
CA LYS A 7 -8.01 -17.42 -2.34
C LYS A 7 -9.04 -16.84 -1.36
N GLY A 8 -10.05 -17.63 -0.98
CA GLY A 8 -11.05 -17.20 -0.01
C GLY A 8 -11.69 -15.85 -0.35
N ASN A 9 -11.51 -14.86 0.51
CA ASN A 9 -11.99 -13.49 0.32
C ASN A 9 -10.93 -12.56 -0.28
N THR A 10 -9.75 -13.09 -0.62
CA THR A 10 -8.62 -12.34 -1.16
C THR A 10 -8.65 -12.34 -2.69
N TRP A 11 -8.54 -11.15 -3.27
CA TRP A 11 -8.57 -10.87 -4.69
C TRP A 11 -7.46 -9.89 -5.07
N VAL A 12 -7.17 -9.77 -6.36
CA VAL A 12 -6.38 -8.70 -6.93
C VAL A 12 -7.11 -8.05 -8.10
N LEU A 13 -6.90 -6.76 -8.26
CA LEU A 13 -7.28 -6.02 -9.46
C LEU A 13 -6.07 -5.94 -10.37
N GLU A 14 -6.10 -6.70 -11.46
CA GLU A 14 -5.02 -6.76 -12.45
C GLU A 14 -5.11 -5.61 -13.43
N GLY A 15 -4.01 -4.90 -13.61
CA GLY A 15 -3.85 -3.77 -14.51
C GLY A 15 -2.36 -3.45 -14.68
N PRO A 16 -2.03 -2.20 -15.03
CA PRO A 16 -0.63 -1.75 -15.11
C PRO A 16 0.14 -1.92 -13.79
N GLN A 17 -0.58 -1.99 -12.69
CA GLN A 17 -0.11 -2.28 -11.35
C GLN A 17 -1.15 -3.17 -10.67
N LEU A 18 -0.71 -4.11 -9.84
CA LEU A 18 -1.62 -4.93 -9.05
C LEU A 18 -2.12 -4.13 -7.84
N VAL A 19 -3.44 -4.15 -7.63
CA VAL A 19 -4.07 -3.60 -6.42
C VAL A 19 -4.70 -4.74 -5.65
N GLY A 20 -4.29 -4.90 -4.38
CA GLY A 20 -4.86 -5.91 -3.52
C GLY A 20 -6.30 -5.57 -3.11
N LEU A 21 -7.13 -6.58 -2.95
CA LEU A 21 -8.50 -6.44 -2.49
C LEU A 21 -8.84 -7.60 -1.54
N TYR A 22 -9.31 -7.25 -0.35
CA TYR A 22 -9.90 -8.21 0.58
C TYR A 22 -11.39 -7.92 0.72
N GLN A 23 -12.24 -8.83 0.29
CA GLN A 23 -13.70 -8.70 0.42
C GLN A 23 -14.14 -9.05 1.83
N ILE A 24 -14.70 -8.08 2.57
CA ILE A 24 -15.12 -8.27 3.97
C ILE A 24 -16.48 -9.01 4.00
N ASP A 25 -17.42 -8.52 3.20
CA ASP A 25 -18.77 -9.06 3.07
C ASP A 25 -19.30 -8.87 1.64
N GLU A 26 -20.61 -9.00 1.43
CA GLU A 26 -21.24 -8.89 0.11
C GLU A 26 -21.12 -7.48 -0.52
N SER A 27 -20.84 -6.45 0.28
CA SER A 27 -20.89 -5.03 -0.12
C SER A 27 -19.64 -4.23 0.19
N THR A 28 -18.75 -4.73 1.03
CA THR A 28 -17.60 -3.97 1.53
C THR A 28 -16.26 -4.69 1.32
N CYS A 29 -15.21 -3.88 1.17
CA CYS A 29 -13.85 -4.40 0.98
C CYS A 29 -12.78 -3.49 1.57
N LEU A 30 -11.57 -4.06 1.74
CA LEU A 30 -10.32 -3.34 1.91
C LEU A 30 -9.60 -3.25 0.56
N LEU A 31 -8.95 -2.12 0.31
CA LEU A 31 -7.95 -1.97 -0.75
C LEU A 31 -6.55 -2.02 -0.14
N LEU A 32 -5.63 -2.68 -0.82
CA LEU A 32 -4.22 -2.72 -0.46
C LEU A 32 -3.41 -2.14 -1.61
N ASP A 33 -2.62 -1.11 -1.30
CA ASP A 33 -1.80 -0.36 -2.26
C ASP A 33 -2.61 0.10 -3.49
N PRO A 34 -3.54 1.06 -3.35
CA PRO A 34 -4.45 1.45 -4.44
C PRO A 34 -3.74 2.20 -5.58
N GLY A 35 -2.44 2.38 -5.48
CA GLY A 35 -1.62 2.87 -6.57
C GLY A 35 -1.72 4.36 -6.85
N SER A 36 -1.35 4.73 -8.07
CA SER A 36 -1.36 6.12 -8.51
C SER A 36 -2.77 6.59 -8.88
N THR A 37 -2.96 7.92 -8.89
CA THR A 37 -4.24 8.56 -9.27
C THR A 37 -4.74 8.17 -10.66
N LYS A 38 -3.87 7.70 -11.54
CA LYS A 38 -4.25 7.24 -12.88
C LYS A 38 -5.12 5.98 -12.86
N LEU A 39 -5.06 5.21 -11.79
CA LEU A 39 -5.78 3.94 -11.64
C LEU A 39 -7.17 4.11 -10.98
N GLN A 40 -7.46 5.26 -10.37
CA GLN A 40 -8.68 5.49 -9.60
C GLN A 40 -9.95 5.08 -10.34
N GLY A 41 -10.15 5.59 -11.56
CA GLY A 41 -11.35 5.28 -12.34
C GLY A 41 -11.48 3.80 -12.73
N GLU A 42 -10.35 3.12 -12.96
CA GLU A 42 -10.37 1.68 -13.26
C GLU A 42 -10.66 0.84 -12.01
N ILE A 43 -10.13 1.25 -10.84
CA ILE A 43 -10.44 0.62 -9.55
C ILE A 43 -11.92 0.80 -9.23
N GLU A 44 -12.45 2.03 -9.33
CA GLU A 44 -13.88 2.30 -9.12
C GLU A 44 -14.79 1.48 -10.04
N ALA A 45 -14.46 1.39 -11.31
CA ALA A 45 -15.23 0.58 -12.26
C ALA A 45 -15.23 -0.91 -11.88
N ALA A 46 -14.10 -1.45 -11.42
CA ALA A 46 -13.98 -2.83 -10.96
C ALA A 46 -14.77 -3.07 -9.65
N LEU A 47 -14.72 -2.13 -8.71
CA LEU A 47 -15.50 -2.18 -7.47
C LEU A 47 -16.99 -2.09 -7.74
N ALA A 48 -17.43 -1.15 -8.58
CA ALA A 48 -18.84 -0.98 -8.96
C ALA A 48 -19.40 -2.25 -9.66
N GLN A 49 -18.61 -2.86 -10.55
CA GLN A 49 -18.99 -4.12 -11.20
C GLN A 49 -19.15 -5.27 -10.20
N ALA A 50 -18.37 -5.25 -9.11
CA ALA A 50 -18.44 -6.24 -8.05
C ALA A 50 -19.49 -5.92 -6.96
N GLY A 51 -20.11 -4.74 -6.99
CA GLY A 51 -21.03 -4.25 -5.95
C GLY A 51 -20.32 -3.93 -4.63
N LEU A 52 -19.01 -3.61 -4.66
CA LEU A 52 -18.19 -3.40 -3.48
C LEU A 52 -17.90 -1.91 -3.22
N THR A 53 -17.91 -1.53 -1.95
CA THR A 53 -17.51 -0.21 -1.45
C THR A 53 -16.25 -0.35 -0.59
N PRO A 54 -15.17 0.39 -0.85
CA PRO A 54 -13.98 0.34 -0.02
C PRO A 54 -14.23 1.07 1.30
N VAL A 55 -14.07 0.37 2.42
CA VAL A 55 -14.21 0.92 3.78
C VAL A 55 -12.86 1.17 4.45
N GLY A 56 -11.80 0.63 3.88
CA GLY A 56 -10.44 0.83 4.37
C GLY A 56 -9.40 0.69 3.26
N VAL A 57 -8.31 1.41 3.43
CA VAL A 57 -7.12 1.38 2.58
C VAL A 57 -5.91 1.09 3.44
N LEU A 58 -5.17 0.02 3.10
CA LEU A 58 -3.88 -0.31 3.69
C LEU A 58 -2.80 -0.03 2.66
N CYS A 59 -1.69 0.57 3.09
CA CYS A 59 -0.51 0.71 2.25
C CYS A 59 0.69 0.05 2.90
N THR A 60 1.43 -0.72 2.12
CA THR A 60 2.69 -1.34 2.54
C THR A 60 3.74 -0.30 2.86
N HIS A 61 3.74 0.80 2.12
CA HIS A 61 4.61 1.96 2.28
C HIS A 61 4.03 3.19 1.55
N MET A 62 4.70 4.34 1.63
CA MET A 62 4.16 5.63 1.17
C MET A 62 4.55 6.04 -0.26
N HIS A 63 5.25 5.21 -1.04
CA HIS A 63 5.61 5.59 -2.40
C HIS A 63 4.36 5.86 -3.25
N TYR A 64 4.51 6.78 -4.22
CA TYR A 64 3.37 7.32 -4.96
C TYR A 64 2.57 6.26 -5.73
N ASP A 65 3.26 5.25 -6.21
CA ASP A 65 2.66 4.13 -6.95
C ASP A 65 1.93 3.13 -6.05
N HIS A 66 1.99 3.30 -4.72
CA HIS A 66 1.20 2.54 -3.74
C HIS A 66 0.17 3.41 -3.02
N HIS A 67 0.52 4.65 -2.68
CA HIS A 67 -0.23 5.47 -1.74
C HIS A 67 -0.97 6.66 -2.36
N GLU A 68 -0.62 7.13 -3.57
CA GLU A 68 -1.14 8.39 -4.13
C GLU A 68 -2.67 8.45 -4.21
N SER A 69 -3.35 7.31 -4.41
CA SER A 69 -4.81 7.25 -4.45
C SER A 69 -5.50 7.10 -3.09
N THR A 70 -4.74 6.89 -2.01
CA THR A 70 -5.31 6.66 -0.66
C THR A 70 -6.20 7.82 -0.21
N ARG A 71 -5.73 9.05 -0.39
CA ARG A 71 -6.50 10.25 -0.07
C ARG A 71 -7.83 10.31 -0.81
N TYR A 72 -7.85 9.95 -2.10
CA TYR A 72 -9.06 9.93 -2.92
C TYR A 72 -10.11 8.97 -2.36
N PHE A 73 -9.75 7.73 -2.06
CA PHE A 73 -10.68 6.75 -1.49
C PHE A 73 -11.16 7.15 -0.10
N ARG A 74 -10.29 7.78 0.70
CA ARG A 74 -10.69 8.37 1.99
C ARG A 74 -11.75 9.47 1.81
N GLU A 75 -11.52 10.43 0.94
CA GLU A 75 -12.39 11.61 0.75
C GLU A 75 -13.70 11.23 0.05
N THR A 76 -13.67 10.28 -0.89
CA THR A 76 -14.84 9.90 -1.70
C THR A 76 -15.74 8.89 -0.99
N TYR A 77 -15.15 7.90 -0.31
CA TYR A 77 -15.89 6.78 0.29
C TYR A 77 -15.90 6.80 1.82
N GLY A 78 -15.17 7.71 2.45
CA GLY A 78 -15.00 7.70 3.90
C GLY A 78 -14.13 6.54 4.38
N ALA A 79 -13.32 5.94 3.50
CA ALA A 79 -12.47 4.81 3.83
C ALA A 79 -11.44 5.20 4.90
N GLN A 80 -11.26 4.35 5.91
CA GLN A 80 -10.19 4.51 6.89
C GLN A 80 -8.84 4.22 6.23
N THR A 81 -7.78 4.84 6.73
CA THR A 81 -6.42 4.68 6.17
C THR A 81 -5.48 4.08 7.19
N CYS A 82 -4.61 3.17 6.73
CA CYS A 82 -3.67 2.47 7.58
C CYS A 82 -2.29 2.41 6.93
N LEU A 83 -1.25 2.86 7.66
CA LEU A 83 0.16 2.81 7.26
C LEU A 83 1.07 2.40 8.42
N PRO A 84 2.28 1.88 8.13
CA PRO A 84 3.35 1.73 9.11
C PRO A 84 3.79 3.08 9.69
N GLN A 85 4.36 3.08 10.88
CA GLN A 85 4.58 4.28 11.68
C GLN A 85 5.43 5.34 10.98
N LEU A 86 6.61 4.99 10.44
CA LEU A 86 7.45 5.99 9.76
C LEU A 86 6.83 6.48 8.46
N GLU A 87 6.16 5.60 7.73
CA GLU A 87 5.45 5.95 6.50
C GLU A 87 4.31 6.93 6.80
N ALA A 88 3.52 6.67 7.86
CA ALA A 88 2.48 7.57 8.33
C ALA A 88 3.03 8.93 8.79
N ASP A 89 4.17 8.94 9.47
CA ASP A 89 4.84 10.16 9.89
C ASP A 89 5.33 11.01 8.72
N ILE A 90 5.74 10.38 7.62
CA ILE A 90 6.17 11.08 6.39
C ILE A 90 4.97 11.78 5.72
N VAL A 91 3.85 11.09 5.57
CA VAL A 91 2.70 11.61 4.80
C VAL A 91 1.73 12.48 5.61
N ARG A 92 1.95 12.64 6.92
CA ARG A 92 1.02 13.38 7.81
C ARG A 92 0.92 14.89 7.51
N SER A 93 1.95 15.50 6.91
CA SER A 93 1.96 16.92 6.57
C SER A 93 2.92 17.23 5.41
N GLU A 94 2.70 18.41 4.79
CA GLU A 94 3.61 18.92 3.76
C GLU A 94 5.05 19.08 4.28
N GLU A 95 5.23 19.51 5.52
CA GLU A 95 6.52 19.70 6.16
C GLU A 95 7.23 18.36 6.38
N SER A 96 6.51 17.33 6.86
CA SER A 96 7.05 15.99 7.05
C SER A 96 7.48 15.39 5.73
N LEU A 97 6.62 15.46 4.71
CA LEU A 97 6.92 14.98 3.37
C LEU A 97 8.13 15.71 2.77
N LYS A 98 8.22 17.06 2.94
CA LYS A 98 9.36 17.85 2.49
C LYS A 98 10.66 17.42 3.18
N ASN A 99 10.62 17.13 4.48
CA ASN A 99 11.81 16.71 5.23
C ASN A 99 12.32 15.35 4.77
N HIS A 100 11.42 14.46 4.38
CA HIS A 100 11.77 13.16 3.78
C HIS A 100 12.27 13.33 2.33
N LEU A 101 11.57 14.12 1.53
CA LEU A 101 11.92 14.38 0.13
C LEU A 101 12.84 15.61 0.02
N PHE A 102 14.08 15.49 0.48
CA PHE A 102 15.03 16.60 0.60
C PHE A 102 15.35 17.32 -0.73
N ASN A 103 15.17 16.65 -1.88
CA ASN A 103 15.36 17.23 -3.21
C ASN A 103 14.22 18.17 -3.66
N PHE A 104 13.10 18.22 -2.91
CA PHE A 104 11.95 19.06 -3.23
C PHE A 104 11.89 20.28 -2.32
N THR A 105 11.38 21.39 -2.86
CA THR A 105 11.08 22.61 -2.07
C THR A 105 9.64 22.58 -1.56
N MET A 106 9.32 23.40 -0.55
CA MET A 106 7.92 23.56 -0.09
C MET A 106 7.00 24.03 -1.21
N GLY A 107 7.49 24.89 -2.11
CA GLY A 107 6.74 25.32 -3.29
C GLY A 107 6.37 24.14 -4.19
N MET A 108 7.31 23.22 -4.43
CA MET A 108 7.05 22.01 -5.22
C MET A 108 6.05 21.09 -4.54
N ILE A 109 6.17 20.86 -3.22
CA ILE A 109 5.19 20.07 -2.45
C ILE A 109 3.77 20.62 -2.63
N ARG A 110 3.62 21.97 -2.57
CA ARG A 110 2.32 22.64 -2.68
C ARG A 110 1.75 22.76 -4.08
N THR A 111 2.56 22.61 -5.11
CA THR A 111 2.14 22.86 -6.50
C THR A 111 2.13 21.61 -7.38
N ILE A 112 2.83 20.54 -7.00
CA ILE A 112 2.86 19.30 -7.77
C ILE A 112 1.73 18.38 -7.24
N PRO A 113 0.68 18.11 -8.03
CA PRO A 113 -0.49 17.35 -7.57
C PRO A 113 -0.13 15.99 -6.97
N ARG A 114 0.81 15.27 -7.59
CA ARG A 114 1.28 13.96 -7.07
C ARG A 114 1.83 14.07 -5.65
N LEU A 115 2.60 15.12 -5.33
CA LEU A 115 3.15 15.31 -3.99
C LEU A 115 2.07 15.72 -2.98
N GLN A 116 1.11 16.53 -3.41
CA GLN A 116 -0.04 16.90 -2.58
C GLN A 116 -0.92 15.68 -2.24
N ASN A 117 -1.11 14.77 -3.20
CA ASN A 117 -1.90 13.56 -3.01
C ASN A 117 -1.27 12.57 -2.02
N LEU A 118 0.06 12.63 -1.83
CA LEU A 118 0.73 11.84 -0.81
C LEU A 118 0.42 12.31 0.62
N VAL A 119 0.10 13.60 0.81
CA VAL A 119 -0.28 14.10 2.13
C VAL A 119 -1.69 13.64 2.46
N CYS A 120 -1.79 12.69 3.38
CA CYS A 120 -3.05 12.06 3.75
C CYS A 120 -3.09 11.82 5.27
N PRO A 121 -4.20 12.17 5.97
CA PRO A 121 -4.40 11.74 7.34
C PRO A 121 -4.42 10.22 7.44
N VAL A 122 -3.78 9.67 8.47
CA VAL A 122 -3.72 8.22 8.74
C VAL A 122 -4.55 7.93 9.99
N ASP A 123 -5.59 7.10 9.85
CA ASP A 123 -6.51 6.78 10.96
C ASP A 123 -5.95 5.69 11.87
N ARG A 124 -5.23 4.72 11.29
CA ARG A 124 -4.58 3.63 12.00
C ARG A 124 -3.10 3.56 11.64
N VAL A 125 -2.27 3.85 12.61
CA VAL A 125 -0.82 3.71 12.49
C VAL A 125 -0.40 2.34 13.05
N ILE A 126 0.40 1.59 12.27
CA ILE A 126 0.97 0.31 12.72
C ILE A 126 2.24 0.61 13.51
N ALA A 127 2.20 0.39 14.82
CA ALA A 127 3.32 0.69 15.71
C ALA A 127 4.51 -0.25 15.49
N PHE A 128 5.72 0.18 15.86
CA PHE A 128 6.89 -0.70 15.85
C PHE A 128 6.67 -1.94 16.72
N GLY A 129 7.00 -3.10 16.16
CA GLY A 129 6.85 -4.38 16.84
C GLY A 129 5.43 -4.97 16.80
N GLU A 130 4.47 -4.27 16.22
CA GLU A 130 3.13 -4.81 15.99
C GLU A 130 3.17 -5.82 14.82
N THR A 131 2.77 -7.06 15.11
CA THR A 131 2.76 -8.18 14.16
C THR A 131 1.35 -8.65 13.80
N GLU A 132 0.34 -8.15 14.51
CA GLU A 132 -1.07 -8.44 14.29
C GLU A 132 -1.85 -7.13 14.25
N LEU A 133 -2.77 -7.01 13.30
CA LEU A 133 -3.58 -5.83 13.08
C LEU A 133 -5.03 -6.22 12.87
N VAL A 134 -5.96 -5.62 13.62
CA VAL A 134 -7.38 -5.65 13.23
C VAL A 134 -7.73 -4.32 12.58
N PHE A 135 -8.10 -4.35 11.30
CA PHE A 135 -8.45 -3.15 10.56
C PHE A 135 -9.78 -3.32 9.82
N CYS A 136 -10.72 -2.41 10.08
CA CYS A 136 -12.11 -2.50 9.60
C CYS A 136 -12.75 -3.89 9.88
N GLY A 137 -12.44 -4.48 11.05
CA GLY A 137 -12.94 -5.81 11.45
C GLY A 137 -12.18 -7.00 10.87
N VAL A 138 -11.18 -6.79 9.99
CA VAL A 138 -10.38 -7.85 9.38
C VAL A 138 -9.10 -8.06 10.18
N PRO A 139 -8.84 -9.29 10.70
CA PRO A 139 -7.56 -9.62 11.32
C PRO A 139 -6.50 -9.89 10.25
N LEU A 140 -5.42 -9.15 10.29
CA LEU A 140 -4.28 -9.23 9.36
C LEU A 140 -3.00 -9.52 10.16
N GLN A 141 -2.07 -10.29 9.59
CA GLN A 141 -0.71 -10.32 10.11
C GLN A 141 0.13 -9.24 9.41
N VAL A 142 1.06 -8.67 10.16
CA VAL A 142 1.99 -7.65 9.68
C VAL A 142 3.41 -8.19 9.78
N VAL A 143 4.10 -8.24 8.67
CA VAL A 143 5.51 -8.63 8.62
C VAL A 143 6.32 -7.41 8.22
N ARG A 144 7.21 -6.94 9.11
CA ARG A 144 8.08 -5.80 8.79
C ARG A 144 9.20 -6.22 7.86
N THR A 145 9.30 -5.48 6.77
CA THR A 145 10.24 -5.73 5.68
C THR A 145 10.88 -4.41 5.20
N PRO A 146 11.58 -3.67 6.13
CA PRO A 146 12.23 -2.43 5.76
C PRO A 146 13.34 -2.67 4.74
N GLY A 147 13.75 -1.61 4.05
CA GLY A 147 14.83 -1.64 3.07
C GLY A 147 14.46 -0.99 1.76
N HIS A 148 13.39 -1.41 1.09
CA HIS A 148 12.84 -0.67 -0.05
C HIS A 148 12.32 0.72 0.40
N ALA A 149 11.58 0.76 1.50
CA ALA A 149 11.19 1.99 2.19
C ALA A 149 11.55 1.90 3.68
N PRO A 150 11.60 3.02 4.43
CA PRO A 150 12.07 3.05 5.82
C PRO A 150 11.33 2.11 6.77
N ASP A 151 10.04 1.94 6.57
CA ASP A 151 9.17 1.12 7.43
C ASP A 151 8.19 0.26 6.62
N HIS A 152 8.65 -0.24 5.47
CA HIS A 152 7.87 -1.13 4.63
C HIS A 152 7.35 -2.35 5.39
N VAL A 153 6.12 -2.78 5.11
CA VAL A 153 5.53 -4.00 5.66
C VAL A 153 4.88 -4.85 4.57
N CYS A 154 4.80 -6.16 4.81
CA CYS A 154 3.88 -7.05 4.10
C CYS A 154 2.62 -7.26 4.94
N PHE A 155 1.47 -7.46 4.29
CA PHE A 155 0.23 -7.85 4.94
C PHE A 155 -0.15 -9.27 4.55
N ILE A 156 -0.44 -10.12 5.55
CA ILE A 156 -0.97 -11.46 5.31
C ILE A 156 -2.45 -11.47 5.71
N THR A 157 -3.30 -11.83 4.76
CA THR A 157 -4.76 -11.90 4.96
C THR A 157 -5.16 -13.12 5.77
N PRO A 158 -6.42 -13.17 6.28
CA PRO A 158 -6.95 -14.38 6.93
C PRO A 158 -6.94 -15.62 6.02
N ASP A 159 -6.89 -15.43 4.70
CA ASP A 159 -6.81 -16.52 3.72
C ASP A 159 -5.37 -17.02 3.51
N ASN A 160 -4.41 -16.52 4.28
CA ASN A 160 -2.99 -16.83 4.18
C ASN A 160 -2.37 -16.38 2.85
N VAL A 161 -2.81 -15.25 2.29
CA VAL A 161 -2.23 -14.61 1.11
C VAL A 161 -1.40 -13.41 1.53
N CYS A 162 -0.17 -13.31 1.05
CA CYS A 162 0.75 -12.23 1.35
C CYS A 162 0.74 -11.15 0.26
N PHE A 163 0.45 -9.92 0.65
CA PHE A 163 0.69 -8.73 -0.14
C PHE A 163 2.08 -8.19 0.21
N ALA A 164 3.04 -8.47 -0.63
CA ALA A 164 4.46 -8.25 -0.37
C ALA A 164 4.94 -6.81 -0.68
N GLY A 165 4.13 -5.99 -1.35
CA GLY A 165 4.60 -4.67 -1.81
C GLY A 165 5.89 -4.79 -2.62
N ASP A 166 6.81 -3.85 -2.43
CA ASP A 166 8.04 -3.74 -3.21
C ASP A 166 9.27 -4.43 -2.58
N VAL A 167 9.08 -5.24 -1.54
CA VAL A 167 10.16 -6.11 -1.05
C VAL A 167 10.52 -7.19 -2.08
N LEU A 168 9.56 -7.59 -2.93
CA LEU A 168 9.76 -8.48 -4.06
C LEU A 168 9.37 -7.79 -5.35
N MET A 169 10.17 -7.98 -6.39
CA MET A 169 9.90 -7.51 -7.74
C MET A 169 9.93 -8.68 -8.70
N THR A 170 9.04 -8.68 -9.69
CA THR A 170 9.05 -9.69 -10.74
C THR A 170 10.29 -9.55 -11.63
N GLU A 171 10.68 -10.62 -12.32
CA GLU A 171 11.81 -10.60 -13.26
C GLU A 171 11.63 -9.55 -14.35
N ASP A 172 10.39 -9.36 -14.85
CA ASP A 172 10.09 -8.35 -15.89
C ASP A 172 10.31 -6.92 -15.37
N VAL A 173 9.91 -6.63 -14.11
CA VAL A 173 10.15 -5.32 -13.48
C VAL A 173 11.66 -5.10 -13.29
N LEU A 174 12.39 -6.10 -12.80
CA LEU A 174 13.84 -6.03 -12.62
C LEU A 174 14.56 -5.86 -13.96
N ALA A 175 14.13 -6.55 -15.02
CA ALA A 175 14.72 -6.41 -16.36
C ALA A 175 14.50 -5.02 -16.97
N GLY A 176 13.38 -4.34 -16.61
CA GLY A 176 13.07 -2.97 -17.05
C GLY A 176 13.73 -1.89 -16.21
N ALA A 177 14.13 -2.19 -14.98
CA ALA A 177 14.78 -1.25 -14.07
C ALA A 177 16.30 -1.34 -14.23
N MET A 178 16.97 -0.22 -14.50
CA MET A 178 18.44 -0.20 -14.51
C MET A 178 19.01 -0.47 -13.11
N VAL A 179 18.39 0.11 -12.07
CA VAL A 179 18.70 -0.11 -10.65
C VAL A 179 17.38 -0.01 -9.89
N PRO A 180 16.94 -1.05 -9.17
CA PRO A 180 15.79 -0.96 -8.26
C PRO A 180 16.05 0.10 -7.20
N PHE A 181 14.99 0.86 -6.84
CA PHE A 181 15.09 1.79 -5.72
C PHE A 181 15.19 1.00 -4.41
N VAL A 182 16.16 1.33 -3.59
CA VAL A 182 16.35 0.75 -2.25
C VAL A 182 16.80 1.86 -1.30
N PHE A 183 16.10 2.04 -0.20
CA PHE A 183 16.44 3.01 0.84
C PHE A 183 17.63 2.52 1.70
N ASP A 184 17.60 1.25 2.10
CA ASP A 184 18.69 0.57 2.82
C ASP A 184 18.89 -0.85 2.30
N MET A 185 20.05 -1.11 1.67
CA MET A 185 20.36 -2.40 1.05
C MET A 185 20.52 -3.53 2.07
N ALA A 186 21.07 -3.25 3.25
CA ALA A 186 21.31 -4.29 4.24
C ALA A 186 19.99 -4.79 4.84
N ASP A 187 19.06 -3.89 5.08
CA ASP A 187 17.72 -4.24 5.56
C ASP A 187 16.87 -4.85 4.46
N ASP A 188 16.99 -4.39 3.20
CA ASP A 188 16.29 -4.98 2.06
C ASP A 188 16.66 -6.46 1.84
N LEU A 189 17.93 -6.81 1.94
CA LEU A 189 18.38 -8.20 1.83
C LEU A 189 17.82 -9.08 2.95
N LYS A 190 17.85 -8.61 4.20
CA LYS A 190 17.25 -9.33 5.33
C LYS A 190 15.74 -9.50 5.17
N SER A 191 15.06 -8.46 4.68
CA SER A 191 13.63 -8.49 4.43
C SER A 191 13.24 -9.53 3.37
N LYS A 192 14.04 -9.68 2.31
CA LYS A 192 13.87 -10.74 1.31
C LYS A 192 14.04 -12.15 1.90
N GLU A 193 15.01 -12.32 2.81
CA GLU A 193 15.19 -13.60 3.53
C GLU A 193 13.98 -13.91 4.43
N ILE A 194 13.43 -12.89 5.12
CA ILE A 194 12.21 -13.03 5.93
C ILE A 194 11.04 -13.48 5.05
N VAL A 195 10.81 -12.79 3.92
CA VAL A 195 9.69 -13.13 3.01
C VAL A 195 9.86 -14.50 2.41
N ALA A 196 11.08 -14.89 2.01
CA ALA A 196 11.36 -16.24 1.49
C ALA A 196 11.11 -17.35 2.51
N GLY A 197 11.10 -17.04 3.82
CA GLY A 197 10.77 -17.98 4.90
C GLY A 197 9.28 -18.04 5.26
N LEU A 198 8.42 -17.22 4.67
CA LEU A 198 7.00 -17.23 4.96
C LEU A 198 6.31 -18.45 4.35
N SER A 199 5.33 -19.00 5.07
CA SER A 199 4.48 -20.11 4.60
C SER A 199 3.09 -19.56 4.19
N CYS A 200 3.05 -18.74 3.14
CA CYS A 200 1.84 -18.10 2.59
C CYS A 200 1.83 -18.18 1.06
N ASP A 201 0.66 -17.91 0.47
CA ASP A 201 0.47 -17.79 -0.97
C ASP A 201 0.77 -16.37 -1.47
#